data_7466d7e72ddcde02b9638e6a0d8e59b4
#
_entry.id   7466d7e72ddcde02b9638e6a0d8e59b4
#
_cell.length_a   1.000
_cell.length_b   1.000
_cell.length_c   1.000
_cell.angle_alpha   90.00
_cell.angle_beta   90.00
_cell.angle_gamma   90.00
#
_symmetry.space_group_name_H-M   'P 1'
#
loop_
_entity.id
_entity.type
_entity.pdbx_description
1 polymer ?
#
loop_
_entity_poly.entity_id
_entity_poly.type
_entity_poly.pdbx_seq_one_letter_code
_entity_poly.pdbx_strand_id
1 'polypeptide(L)'
;MEQFVLELAAPPAPTFASFVIGGNGPMLQALRHLADGELPHRAAYLWGGAGVGRTHLLHAAVAAAATAQRTACYIDAPVLESSTQLGADLIALDNAERLSAAGEQAIFEWFNRPGQRADSMLVAADRSPASLAARDDVRSRLASGIVFEVLPLSDDEKFAAMQAYASARSLPPLNEIFRYLLVHAGRDMGTLMALIEMLDRYTLSQKRPPTLPLVRQLLQQLRIANPLHGTDPV
;
A
#
# COMPACT_ATOMS: atom_id res chain seq x y z
N MET A 1 -14.57 35.30 2.77
CA MET A 1 -13.76 34.17 2.35
C MET A 1 -14.13 33.00 3.27
N GLU A 2 -14.96 32.09 2.79
CA GLU A 2 -15.29 30.88 3.56
C GLU A 2 -14.06 29.97 3.52
N GLN A 3 -13.51 29.72 4.68
CA GLN A 3 -12.41 28.80 4.90
C GLN A 3 -12.99 27.39 4.84
N PHE A 4 -12.85 26.71 3.69
CA PHE A 4 -13.23 25.31 3.55
C PHE A 4 -12.29 24.46 4.39
N VAL A 5 -12.71 24.11 5.58
CA VAL A 5 -12.14 22.98 6.33
C VAL A 5 -12.71 21.72 5.68
N LEU A 6 -12.03 21.23 4.65
CA LEU A 6 -12.30 19.88 4.11
C LEU A 6 -11.75 18.89 5.14
N GLU A 7 -12.63 18.36 5.99
CA GLU A 7 -12.29 17.18 6.78
C GLU A 7 -11.96 16.03 5.81
N LEU A 8 -10.69 15.66 5.78
CA LEU A 8 -10.23 14.45 5.11
C LEU A 8 -10.86 13.27 5.85
N ALA A 9 -11.98 12.76 5.35
CA ALA A 9 -12.46 11.47 5.84
C ALA A 9 -11.35 10.43 5.56
N ALA A 10 -11.18 9.51 6.52
CA ALA A 10 -10.22 8.43 6.34
C ALA A 10 -10.51 7.71 5.01
N PRO A 11 -9.49 7.47 4.19
CA PRO A 11 -9.68 6.72 2.96
C PRO A 11 -10.28 5.33 3.27
N PRO A 12 -11.07 4.77 2.36
CA PRO A 12 -11.63 3.43 2.55
C PRO A 12 -10.50 2.43 2.81
N ALA A 13 -10.78 1.42 3.64
CA ALA A 13 -9.81 0.40 3.98
C ALA A 13 -9.24 -0.26 2.70
N PRO A 14 -7.91 -0.47 2.62
CA PRO A 14 -7.28 -1.11 1.48
C PRO A 14 -7.83 -2.52 1.26
N THR A 15 -8.12 -2.85 0.00
CA THR A 15 -8.55 -4.19 -0.43
C THR A 15 -7.80 -4.60 -1.69
N PHE A 16 -7.76 -5.89 -2.00
CA PHE A 16 -7.23 -6.36 -3.29
C PHE A 16 -8.05 -5.86 -4.50
N ALA A 17 -9.33 -5.55 -4.30
CA ALA A 17 -10.18 -4.99 -5.35
C ALA A 17 -9.89 -3.51 -5.64
N SER A 18 -9.42 -2.76 -4.64
CA SER A 18 -9.03 -1.35 -4.79
C SER A 18 -7.59 -1.16 -5.26
N PHE A 19 -6.79 -2.24 -5.35
CA PHE A 19 -5.43 -2.19 -5.89
C PHE A 19 -5.45 -2.12 -7.42
N VAL A 20 -4.76 -1.12 -7.98
CA VAL A 20 -4.60 -1.01 -9.44
C VAL A 20 -3.55 -2.00 -9.90
N ILE A 21 -3.95 -3.00 -10.67
CA ILE A 21 -3.15 -4.20 -10.93
C ILE A 21 -1.90 -3.87 -11.79
N GLY A 22 -2.04 -3.14 -12.89
CA GLY A 22 -0.95 -2.96 -13.85
C GLY A 22 -0.31 -4.30 -14.24
N GLY A 23 1.02 -4.37 -14.21
CA GLY A 23 1.78 -5.59 -14.44
C GLY A 23 1.80 -6.60 -13.28
N ASN A 24 1.10 -6.34 -12.16
CA ASN A 24 1.20 -7.10 -10.90
C ASN A 24 0.20 -8.27 -10.78
N GLY A 25 -0.41 -8.72 -11.86
CA GLY A 25 -1.46 -9.76 -11.85
C GLY A 25 -1.07 -11.06 -11.15
N PRO A 26 0.05 -11.72 -11.52
CA PRO A 26 0.50 -12.96 -10.88
C PRO A 26 0.77 -12.81 -9.38
N MET A 27 1.38 -11.68 -8.98
CA MET A 27 1.61 -11.35 -7.57
C MET A 27 0.29 -11.25 -6.82
N LEU A 28 -0.68 -10.51 -7.34
CA LEU A 28 -1.98 -10.30 -6.67
C LEU A 28 -2.73 -11.63 -6.48
N GLN A 29 -2.65 -12.53 -7.46
CA GLN A 29 -3.22 -13.87 -7.35
C GLN A 29 -2.56 -14.68 -6.23
N ALA A 30 -1.22 -14.68 -6.15
CA ALA A 30 -0.49 -15.35 -5.09
C ALA A 30 -0.84 -14.80 -3.70
N LEU A 31 -1.00 -13.47 -3.56
CA LEU A 31 -1.39 -12.85 -2.29
C LEU A 31 -2.82 -13.23 -1.85
N ARG A 32 -3.74 -13.44 -2.78
CA ARG A 32 -5.08 -13.96 -2.45
C ARG A 32 -4.99 -15.38 -1.89
N HIS A 33 -4.26 -16.28 -2.56
CA HIS A 33 -4.03 -17.64 -2.04
C HIS A 33 -3.32 -17.64 -0.68
N LEU A 34 -2.39 -16.70 -0.46
CA LEU A 34 -1.75 -16.52 0.84
C LEU A 34 -2.78 -16.13 1.92
N ALA A 35 -3.64 -15.16 1.63
CA ALA A 35 -4.67 -14.70 2.55
C ALA A 35 -5.68 -15.81 2.87
N ASP A 36 -6.02 -16.66 1.90
CA ASP A 36 -6.91 -17.81 2.06
C ASP A 36 -6.23 -19.01 2.78
N GLY A 37 -4.89 -18.96 2.97
CA GLY A 37 -4.11 -20.06 3.57
C GLY A 37 -3.83 -21.22 2.61
N GLU A 38 -4.01 -21.01 1.32
CA GLU A 38 -3.85 -22.01 0.26
C GLU A 38 -2.47 -21.99 -0.38
N LEU A 39 -1.64 -20.98 -0.07
CA LEU A 39 -0.30 -20.88 -0.63
C LEU A 39 0.59 -22.02 -0.05
N PRO A 40 1.31 -22.78 -0.88
CA PRO A 40 2.19 -23.86 -0.40
C PRO A 40 3.42 -23.35 0.37
N HIS A 41 3.74 -22.07 0.21
CA HIS A 41 4.88 -21.42 0.88
C HIS A 41 4.41 -20.70 2.15
N ARG A 42 5.21 -20.81 3.23
CA ARG A 42 4.95 -20.12 4.50
C ARG A 42 5.23 -18.62 4.45
N ALA A 43 5.97 -18.14 3.46
CA ALA A 43 6.31 -16.73 3.33
C ALA A 43 6.14 -16.23 1.90
N ALA A 44 5.72 -14.98 1.80
CA ALA A 44 5.81 -14.17 0.58
C ALA A 44 6.51 -12.85 0.91
N TYR A 45 7.35 -12.39 -0.01
CA TYR A 45 8.12 -11.17 0.14
C TYR A 45 7.84 -10.23 -1.02
N LEU A 46 7.45 -8.99 -0.69
CA LEU A 46 7.19 -7.92 -1.64
C LEU A 46 8.31 -6.87 -1.53
N TRP A 47 8.83 -6.45 -2.66
CA TRP A 47 9.76 -5.34 -2.66
C TRP A 47 9.49 -4.38 -3.82
N GLY A 48 9.94 -3.13 -3.68
CA GLY A 48 9.75 -2.12 -4.71
C GLY A 48 9.95 -0.72 -4.17
N GLY A 49 9.94 0.28 -5.04
CA GLY A 49 10.15 1.67 -4.69
C GLY A 49 9.03 2.24 -3.81
N ALA A 50 9.22 3.49 -3.36
CA ALA A 50 8.19 4.21 -2.63
C ALA A 50 6.92 4.42 -3.48
N GLY A 51 5.75 4.33 -2.88
CA GLY A 51 4.46 4.62 -3.53
C GLY A 51 3.93 3.53 -4.46
N VAL A 52 4.60 2.37 -4.62
CA VAL A 52 4.11 1.27 -5.47
C VAL A 52 2.94 0.49 -4.88
N GLY A 53 2.57 0.74 -3.61
CA GLY A 53 1.40 0.13 -2.97
C GLY A 53 1.70 -1.06 -2.06
N ARG A 54 2.92 -1.25 -1.60
CA ARG A 54 3.31 -2.35 -0.68
C ARG A 54 2.44 -2.38 0.58
N THR A 55 2.37 -1.28 1.32
CA THR A 55 1.54 -1.16 2.53
C THR A 55 0.06 -1.41 2.24
N HIS A 56 -0.46 -0.93 1.09
CA HIS A 56 -1.82 -1.22 0.64
C HIS A 56 -2.05 -2.74 0.50
N LEU A 57 -1.12 -3.45 -0.14
CA LEU A 57 -1.21 -4.90 -0.32
C LEU A 57 -1.17 -5.67 1.00
N LEU A 58 -0.36 -5.22 1.97
CA LEU A 58 -0.32 -5.82 3.30
C LEU A 58 -1.66 -5.67 4.03
N HIS A 59 -2.22 -4.46 4.07
CA HIS A 59 -3.53 -4.23 4.68
C HIS A 59 -4.63 -4.99 3.94
N ALA A 60 -4.58 -5.06 2.61
CA ALA A 60 -5.53 -5.82 1.81
C ALA A 60 -5.47 -7.33 2.12
N ALA A 61 -4.25 -7.88 2.32
CA ALA A 61 -4.07 -9.27 2.71
C ALA A 61 -4.63 -9.57 4.12
N VAL A 62 -4.39 -8.67 5.08
CA VAL A 62 -4.97 -8.78 6.43
C VAL A 62 -6.49 -8.77 6.39
N ALA A 63 -7.09 -7.85 5.63
CA ALA A 63 -8.54 -7.76 5.48
C ALA A 63 -9.13 -9.02 4.79
N ALA A 64 -8.46 -9.53 3.75
CA ALA A 64 -8.87 -10.74 3.07
C ALA A 64 -8.78 -11.98 3.97
N ALA A 65 -7.71 -12.14 4.73
CA ALA A 65 -7.56 -13.24 5.70
C ALA A 65 -8.66 -13.22 6.76
N ALA A 66 -9.02 -12.05 7.28
CA ALA A 66 -10.14 -11.91 8.22
C ALA A 66 -11.48 -12.33 7.58
N THR A 67 -11.69 -12.05 6.29
CA THR A 67 -12.86 -12.51 5.55
C THR A 67 -12.88 -14.03 5.39
N ALA A 68 -11.71 -14.66 5.24
CA ALA A 68 -11.50 -16.11 5.21
C ALA A 68 -11.51 -16.75 6.62
N GLN A 69 -11.97 -16.05 7.66
CA GLN A 69 -12.03 -16.51 9.06
C GLN A 69 -10.67 -16.89 9.63
N ARG A 70 -9.59 -16.28 9.16
CA ARG A 70 -8.23 -16.45 9.67
C ARG A 70 -7.84 -15.26 10.54
N THR A 71 -7.10 -15.52 11.59
CA THR A 71 -6.49 -14.45 12.40
C THR A 71 -5.37 -13.79 11.62
N ALA A 72 -5.34 -12.46 11.59
CA ALA A 72 -4.31 -11.73 10.85
C ALA A 72 -3.88 -10.48 11.62
N CYS A 73 -2.61 -10.10 11.51
CA CYS A 73 -2.09 -8.86 12.09
C CYS A 73 -1.16 -8.14 11.12
N TYR A 74 -1.16 -6.82 11.22
CA TYR A 74 -0.20 -5.95 10.57
C TYR A 74 0.81 -5.44 11.61
N ILE A 75 2.09 -5.47 11.26
CA ILE A 75 3.19 -5.05 12.12
C ILE A 75 4.12 -4.16 11.29
N ASP A 76 4.45 -2.98 11.79
CA ASP A 76 5.54 -2.17 11.25
C ASP A 76 6.87 -2.66 11.85
N ALA A 77 7.86 -2.98 11.02
CA ALA A 77 9.10 -3.61 11.44
C ALA A 77 9.86 -2.88 12.57
N PRO A 78 9.89 -1.54 12.64
CA PRO A 78 10.53 -0.82 13.75
C PRO A 78 9.99 -1.13 15.14
N VAL A 79 8.72 -1.55 15.25
CA VAL A 79 8.10 -1.88 16.56
C VAL A 79 8.13 -3.38 16.88
N LEU A 80 8.71 -4.19 15.99
CA LEU A 80 8.82 -5.63 16.21
C LEU A 80 9.94 -5.92 17.22
N GLU A 81 9.57 -6.53 18.35
CA GLU A 81 10.47 -6.95 19.41
C GLU A 81 10.58 -8.47 19.49
N SER A 82 11.67 -8.99 20.08
CA SER A 82 11.86 -10.43 20.27
C SER A 82 10.78 -11.07 21.16
N SER A 83 10.16 -10.29 22.05
CA SER A 83 9.05 -10.72 22.90
C SER A 83 7.69 -10.74 22.19
N THR A 84 7.60 -10.22 20.96
CA THR A 84 6.34 -10.14 20.22
C THR A 84 5.83 -11.53 19.86
N GLN A 85 4.63 -11.86 20.32
CA GLN A 85 4.00 -13.13 19.99
C GLN A 85 3.44 -13.11 18.56
N LEU A 86 4.18 -13.69 17.63
CA LEU A 86 3.79 -13.84 16.23
C LEU A 86 2.87 -15.08 16.07
N GLY A 87 1.65 -15.03 16.63
CA GLY A 87 0.72 -16.16 16.74
C GLY A 87 -0.48 -16.12 15.78
N ALA A 88 -0.61 -15.13 14.91
CA ALA A 88 -1.68 -15.06 13.92
C ALA A 88 -1.45 -16.01 12.74
N ASP A 89 -2.54 -16.45 12.09
CA ASP A 89 -2.47 -17.28 10.89
C ASP A 89 -1.83 -16.55 9.70
N LEU A 90 -1.97 -15.21 9.63
CA LEU A 90 -1.26 -14.35 8.68
C LEU A 90 -0.62 -13.18 9.42
N ILE A 91 0.68 -13.02 9.24
CA ILE A 91 1.46 -11.88 9.73
C ILE A 91 1.87 -11.04 8.52
N ALA A 92 1.44 -9.79 8.48
CA ALA A 92 1.84 -8.81 7.48
C ALA A 92 2.87 -7.86 8.11
N LEU A 93 4.14 -7.97 7.70
CA LEU A 93 5.27 -7.18 8.20
C LEU A 93 5.68 -6.15 7.16
N ASP A 94 5.56 -4.88 7.50
CA ASP A 94 5.95 -3.75 6.63
C ASP A 94 7.32 -3.16 7.01
N ASN A 95 7.95 -2.46 6.07
CA ASN A 95 9.21 -1.76 6.25
C ASN A 95 10.35 -2.65 6.79
N ALA A 96 10.48 -3.88 6.26
CA ALA A 96 11.47 -4.84 6.75
C ALA A 96 12.93 -4.36 6.57
N GLU A 97 13.20 -3.36 5.75
CA GLU A 97 14.50 -2.68 5.68
C GLU A 97 14.87 -1.92 6.96
N ARG A 98 13.91 -1.75 7.88
CA ARG A 98 14.05 -1.05 9.17
C ARG A 98 14.00 -2.00 10.37
N LEU A 99 14.17 -3.30 10.14
CA LEU A 99 14.21 -4.28 11.22
C LEU A 99 15.34 -3.98 12.21
N SER A 100 15.03 -4.06 13.49
CA SER A 100 16.01 -4.07 14.56
C SER A 100 16.59 -5.48 14.75
N ALA A 101 17.70 -5.60 15.46
CA ALA A 101 18.25 -6.92 15.83
C ALA A 101 17.25 -7.78 16.62
N ALA A 102 16.38 -7.16 17.44
CA ALA A 102 15.32 -7.85 18.15
C ALA A 102 14.20 -8.35 17.19
N GLY A 103 13.85 -7.54 16.19
CA GLY A 103 12.92 -7.93 15.12
C GLY A 103 13.45 -9.07 14.26
N GLU A 104 14.74 -9.04 13.89
CA GLU A 104 15.40 -10.14 13.18
C GLU A 104 15.34 -11.45 13.98
N GLN A 105 15.56 -11.37 15.28
CA GLN A 105 15.45 -12.53 16.17
C GLN A 105 14.03 -13.09 16.20
N ALA A 106 13.00 -12.23 16.30
CA ALA A 106 11.59 -12.64 16.29
C ALA A 106 11.22 -13.37 14.98
N ILE A 107 11.68 -12.85 13.82
CA ILE A 107 11.47 -13.49 12.52
C ILE A 107 12.17 -14.86 12.47
N PHE A 108 13.43 -14.91 12.89
CA PHE A 108 14.19 -16.16 12.93
C PHE A 108 13.49 -17.24 13.77
N GLU A 109 13.00 -16.88 14.94
CA GLU A 109 12.24 -17.78 15.83
C GLU A 109 10.92 -18.22 15.20
N TRP A 110 10.20 -17.31 14.54
CA TRP A 110 8.97 -17.64 13.83
C TRP A 110 9.19 -18.72 12.76
N PHE A 111 10.25 -18.60 11.97
CA PHE A 111 10.58 -19.59 10.95
C PHE A 111 11.02 -20.95 11.53
N ASN A 112 11.65 -20.95 12.71
CA ASN A 112 12.17 -22.17 13.35
C ASN A 112 11.12 -22.94 14.15
N ARG A 113 10.04 -22.28 14.59
CA ARG A 113 8.99 -22.97 15.33
C ARG A 113 8.25 -23.96 14.41
N PRO A 114 7.77 -25.10 14.97
CA PRO A 114 6.84 -25.97 14.26
C PRO A 114 5.60 -25.15 13.91
N GLY A 115 5.46 -24.75 12.66
CA GLY A 115 4.28 -24.00 12.23
C GLY A 115 3.11 -24.92 11.94
N GLN A 116 1.90 -24.45 12.15
CA GLN A 116 0.74 -25.05 11.54
C GLN A 116 0.83 -24.81 10.02
N ARG A 117 0.27 -25.72 9.22
CA ARG A 117 0.35 -25.62 7.74
C ARG A 117 -0.27 -24.33 7.18
N ALA A 118 -1.14 -23.69 7.97
CA ALA A 118 -1.83 -22.45 7.62
C ALA A 118 -1.06 -21.16 8.01
N ASP A 119 -0.02 -21.26 8.88
CA ASP A 119 0.74 -20.08 9.31
C ASP A 119 1.52 -19.49 8.15
N SER A 120 1.31 -18.21 7.86
CA SER A 120 1.96 -17.51 6.76
C SER A 120 2.45 -16.13 7.17
N MET A 121 3.52 -15.67 6.51
CA MET A 121 4.07 -14.33 6.68
C MET A 121 4.17 -13.62 5.32
N LEU A 122 3.61 -12.41 5.25
CA LEU A 122 3.77 -11.51 4.12
C LEU A 122 4.67 -10.36 4.55
N VAL A 123 5.83 -10.22 3.90
CA VAL A 123 6.84 -9.22 4.24
C VAL A 123 6.94 -8.21 3.12
N ALA A 124 7.06 -6.93 3.45
CA ALA A 124 7.34 -5.87 2.48
C ALA A 124 8.56 -5.04 2.87
N ALA A 125 9.37 -4.68 1.86
CA ALA A 125 10.54 -3.83 2.01
C ALA A 125 10.78 -2.96 0.77
N ASP A 126 11.66 -1.97 0.87
CA ASP A 126 12.04 -1.11 -0.24
C ASP A 126 13.00 -1.79 -1.24
N ARG A 127 13.56 -2.95 -0.88
CA ARG A 127 14.57 -3.69 -1.64
C ARG A 127 14.40 -5.20 -1.55
N SER A 128 15.04 -5.92 -2.46
CA SER A 128 15.02 -7.39 -2.50
C SER A 128 15.62 -8.01 -1.24
N PRO A 129 15.27 -9.26 -0.87
CA PRO A 129 15.85 -9.95 0.29
C PRO A 129 17.37 -10.00 0.25
N ALA A 130 17.96 -10.16 -0.93
CA ALA A 130 19.42 -10.23 -1.10
C ALA A 130 20.14 -8.91 -0.73
N SER A 131 19.44 -7.78 -0.87
CA SER A 131 19.97 -6.43 -0.60
C SER A 131 19.54 -5.90 0.78
N LEU A 132 18.81 -6.68 1.56
CA LEU A 132 18.34 -6.28 2.88
C LEU A 132 19.54 -6.22 3.86
N ALA A 133 19.64 -5.16 4.64
CA ALA A 133 20.65 -5.02 5.68
C ALA A 133 20.23 -5.80 6.95
N ALA A 134 20.21 -7.13 6.85
CA ALA A 134 19.82 -8.05 7.91
C ALA A 134 20.79 -9.25 7.95
N ARG A 135 20.72 -10.06 9.02
CA ARG A 135 21.51 -11.28 9.16
C ARG A 135 21.28 -12.24 8.00
N ASP A 136 22.30 -12.98 7.59
CA ASP A 136 22.25 -13.90 6.44
C ASP A 136 21.19 -14.99 6.59
N ASP A 137 21.00 -15.50 7.81
CA ASP A 137 20.01 -16.52 8.12
C ASP A 137 18.56 -15.97 7.99
N VAL A 138 18.33 -14.72 8.37
CA VAL A 138 17.05 -14.04 8.19
C VAL A 138 16.78 -13.77 6.71
N ARG A 139 17.77 -13.22 5.98
CA ARG A 139 17.66 -12.99 4.53
C ARG A 139 17.32 -14.26 3.76
N SER A 140 18.02 -15.36 4.07
CA SER A 140 17.79 -16.67 3.43
C SER A 140 16.38 -17.20 3.68
N ARG A 141 15.84 -17.01 4.90
CA ARG A 141 14.46 -17.40 5.24
C ARG A 141 13.43 -16.55 4.53
N LEU A 142 13.60 -15.24 4.48
CA LEU A 142 12.73 -14.33 3.75
C LEU A 142 12.73 -14.63 2.25
N ALA A 143 13.87 -15.05 1.69
CA ALA A 143 14.02 -15.45 0.30
C ALA A 143 13.50 -16.87 0.02
N SER A 144 13.25 -17.71 1.03
CA SER A 144 12.81 -19.10 0.84
C SER A 144 11.36 -19.25 0.39
N GLY A 145 10.58 -18.19 0.53
CA GLY A 145 9.21 -18.09 0.06
C GLY A 145 9.09 -17.62 -1.39
N ILE A 146 7.93 -17.07 -1.74
CA ILE A 146 7.74 -16.43 -3.04
C ILE A 146 8.15 -14.96 -2.93
N VAL A 147 9.00 -14.50 -3.85
CA VAL A 147 9.49 -13.12 -3.90
C VAL A 147 8.93 -12.41 -5.12
N PHE A 148 8.30 -11.26 -4.92
CA PHE A 148 7.78 -10.43 -5.99
C PHE A 148 8.35 -9.01 -5.92
N GLU A 149 8.71 -8.48 -7.07
CA GLU A 149 8.84 -7.04 -7.25
C GLU A 149 7.46 -6.43 -7.50
N VAL A 150 7.10 -5.43 -6.73
CA VAL A 150 5.88 -4.65 -6.96
C VAL A 150 6.20 -3.61 -8.03
N LEU A 151 5.70 -3.85 -9.24
CA LEU A 151 5.97 -3.00 -10.39
C LEU A 151 5.21 -1.67 -10.26
N PRO A 152 5.88 -0.54 -10.52
CA PRO A 152 5.22 0.75 -10.55
C PRO A 152 4.25 0.84 -11.72
N LEU A 153 3.16 1.58 -11.54
CA LEU A 153 2.25 1.91 -12.62
C LEU A 153 2.86 3.00 -13.52
N SER A 154 2.68 2.85 -14.83
CA SER A 154 2.91 3.91 -15.80
C SER A 154 1.92 5.06 -15.60
N ASP A 155 2.22 6.24 -16.12
CA ASP A 155 1.32 7.38 -16.05
C ASP A 155 0.00 7.14 -16.82
N ASP A 156 0.03 6.35 -17.90
CA ASP A 156 -1.17 5.94 -18.63
C ASP A 156 -2.04 5.00 -17.81
N GLU A 157 -1.46 4.03 -17.10
CA GLU A 157 -2.19 3.12 -16.20
C GLU A 157 -2.81 3.89 -15.04
N LYS A 158 -2.07 4.84 -14.44
CA LYS A 158 -2.61 5.73 -13.40
C LYS A 158 -3.76 6.57 -13.93
N PHE A 159 -3.60 7.16 -15.11
CA PHE A 159 -4.64 7.97 -15.75
C PHE A 159 -5.91 7.15 -16.01
N ALA A 160 -5.77 5.94 -16.56
CA ALA A 160 -6.89 5.04 -16.79
C ALA A 160 -7.59 4.64 -15.47
N ALA A 161 -6.83 4.36 -14.41
CA ALA A 161 -7.38 4.05 -13.10
C ALA A 161 -8.15 5.24 -12.50
N MET A 162 -7.63 6.46 -12.62
CA MET A 162 -8.30 7.69 -12.19
C MET A 162 -9.61 7.91 -12.94
N GLN A 163 -9.62 7.68 -14.26
CA GLN A 163 -10.85 7.76 -15.07
C GLN A 163 -11.89 6.72 -14.65
N ALA A 164 -11.48 5.47 -14.47
CA ALA A 164 -12.38 4.40 -14.04
C ALA A 164 -12.99 4.71 -12.66
N TYR A 165 -12.17 5.19 -11.72
CA TYR A 165 -12.61 5.56 -10.37
C TYR A 165 -13.60 6.72 -10.38
N ALA A 166 -13.35 7.76 -11.17
CA ALA A 166 -14.26 8.91 -11.33
C ALA A 166 -15.58 8.52 -12.02
N SER A 167 -15.49 7.69 -13.06
CA SER A 167 -16.66 7.20 -13.78
C SER A 167 -17.59 6.36 -12.88
N ALA A 168 -17.03 5.52 -12.03
CA ALA A 168 -17.79 4.73 -11.06
C ALA A 168 -18.56 5.60 -10.03
N ARG A 169 -18.14 6.86 -9.86
CA ARG A 169 -18.79 7.87 -9.00
C ARG A 169 -19.64 8.88 -9.76
N SER A 170 -19.85 8.65 -11.06
CA SER A 170 -20.61 9.57 -11.94
C SER A 170 -20.04 11.00 -11.96
N LEU A 171 -18.74 11.15 -11.75
CA LEU A 171 -18.07 12.43 -11.94
C LEU A 171 -17.99 12.80 -13.43
N PRO A 172 -18.07 14.08 -13.75
CA PRO A 172 -17.87 14.54 -15.12
C PRO A 172 -16.44 14.21 -15.62
N PRO A 173 -16.19 14.23 -16.93
CA PRO A 173 -14.84 14.04 -17.46
C PRO A 173 -13.85 15.08 -16.88
N LEU A 174 -12.82 14.62 -16.19
CA LEU A 174 -11.83 15.47 -15.50
C LEU A 174 -10.41 15.31 -16.12
N ASN A 175 -10.31 15.04 -17.42
CA ASN A 175 -9.06 14.68 -18.10
C ASN A 175 -7.93 15.70 -17.90
N GLU A 176 -8.23 17.00 -17.98
CA GLU A 176 -7.24 18.05 -17.74
C GLU A 176 -6.77 18.08 -16.30
N ILE A 177 -7.69 17.88 -15.37
CA ILE A 177 -7.39 17.80 -13.93
C ILE A 177 -6.52 16.58 -13.67
N PHE A 178 -6.84 15.41 -14.22
CA PHE A 178 -6.05 14.19 -14.03
C PHE A 178 -4.63 14.32 -14.56
N ARG A 179 -4.44 14.89 -15.76
CA ARG A 179 -3.11 15.18 -16.28
C ARG A 179 -2.35 16.15 -15.37
N TYR A 180 -3.02 17.16 -14.87
CA TYR A 180 -2.41 18.10 -13.93
C TYR A 180 -2.00 17.43 -12.62
N LEU A 181 -2.83 16.55 -12.05
CA LEU A 181 -2.54 15.81 -10.84
C LEU A 181 -1.34 14.87 -11.01
N LEU A 182 -1.24 14.14 -12.13
CA LEU A 182 -0.09 13.26 -12.43
C LEU A 182 1.25 13.99 -12.46
N VAL A 183 1.24 15.29 -12.87
CA VAL A 183 2.46 16.11 -12.93
C VAL A 183 2.77 16.78 -11.58
N HIS A 184 1.74 17.24 -10.85
CA HIS A 184 1.91 18.16 -9.72
C HIS A 184 1.55 17.58 -8.35
N ALA A 185 0.82 16.46 -8.29
CA ALA A 185 0.55 15.73 -7.06
C ALA A 185 1.59 14.63 -6.82
N GLY A 186 1.56 13.98 -5.66
CA GLY A 186 2.38 12.80 -5.41
C GLY A 186 2.10 11.69 -6.44
N ARG A 187 3.13 10.93 -6.83
CA ARG A 187 3.00 9.87 -7.85
C ARG A 187 2.38 8.56 -7.34
N ASP A 188 2.05 8.49 -6.06
CA ASP A 188 1.38 7.32 -5.49
C ASP A 188 -0.13 7.34 -5.76
N MET A 189 -0.69 6.15 -6.03
CA MET A 189 -2.12 6.01 -6.35
C MET A 189 -3.02 6.38 -5.18
N GLY A 190 -2.59 6.17 -3.93
CA GLY A 190 -3.38 6.51 -2.74
C GLY A 190 -3.67 8.00 -2.68
N THR A 191 -2.65 8.84 -2.85
CA THR A 191 -2.78 10.30 -2.92
C THR A 191 -3.68 10.74 -4.07
N LEU A 192 -3.48 10.16 -5.27
CA LEU A 192 -4.29 10.49 -6.45
C LEU A 192 -5.78 10.15 -6.22
N MET A 193 -6.09 8.98 -5.66
CA MET A 193 -7.46 8.56 -5.36
C MET A 193 -8.11 9.43 -4.27
N ALA A 194 -7.37 9.77 -3.22
CA ALA A 194 -7.85 10.68 -2.17
C ALA A 194 -8.19 12.07 -2.72
N LEU A 195 -7.39 12.59 -3.66
CA LEU A 195 -7.68 13.84 -4.34
C LEU A 195 -8.96 13.77 -5.19
N ILE A 196 -9.18 12.68 -5.92
CA ILE A 196 -10.41 12.49 -6.70
C ILE A 196 -11.63 12.40 -5.77
N GLU A 197 -11.51 11.72 -4.64
CA GLU A 197 -12.58 11.64 -3.65
C GLU A 197 -12.91 13.01 -3.03
N MET A 198 -11.89 13.83 -2.80
CA MET A 198 -12.09 15.22 -2.37
C MET A 198 -12.82 16.04 -3.44
N LEU A 199 -12.48 15.86 -4.71
CA LEU A 199 -13.16 16.54 -5.81
C LEU A 199 -14.62 16.07 -5.98
N ASP A 200 -14.90 14.79 -5.74
CA ASP A 200 -16.27 14.24 -5.71
C ASP A 200 -17.12 14.92 -4.64
N ARG A 201 -16.63 14.97 -3.40
CA ARG A 201 -17.32 15.65 -2.30
C ARG A 201 -17.55 17.14 -2.59
N TYR A 202 -16.56 17.80 -3.19
CA TYR A 202 -16.71 19.19 -3.61
C TYR A 202 -17.86 19.34 -4.63
N THR A 203 -17.87 18.49 -5.66
CA THR A 203 -18.92 18.48 -6.70
C THR A 203 -20.31 18.29 -6.10
N LEU A 204 -20.44 17.35 -5.15
CA LEU A 204 -21.70 17.09 -4.45
C LEU A 204 -22.13 18.28 -3.59
N SER A 205 -21.21 18.90 -2.86
CA SER A 205 -21.51 20.01 -1.95
C SER A 205 -21.86 21.30 -2.70
N GLN A 206 -21.14 21.62 -3.76
CA GLN A 206 -21.30 22.86 -4.51
C GLN A 206 -22.25 22.75 -5.71
N LYS A 207 -22.67 21.53 -6.07
CA LYS A 207 -23.45 21.25 -7.28
C LYS A 207 -22.82 21.82 -8.55
N ARG A 208 -21.49 21.85 -8.61
CA ARG A 208 -20.68 22.39 -9.72
C ARG A 208 -19.48 21.47 -9.96
N PRO A 209 -19.08 21.26 -11.21
CA PRO A 209 -17.88 20.49 -11.51
C PRO A 209 -16.62 21.20 -10.96
N PRO A 210 -15.59 20.46 -10.55
CA PRO A 210 -14.34 21.05 -10.10
C PRO A 210 -13.62 21.69 -11.31
N THR A 211 -12.89 22.77 -11.02
CA THR A 211 -12.12 23.51 -12.04
C THR A 211 -10.63 23.38 -11.76
N LEU A 212 -9.80 23.52 -12.79
CA LEU A 212 -8.35 23.47 -12.64
C LEU A 212 -7.79 24.53 -11.64
N PRO A 213 -8.28 25.79 -11.62
CA PRO A 213 -7.89 26.76 -10.58
C PRO A 213 -8.18 26.28 -9.15
N LEU A 214 -9.33 25.65 -8.93
CA LEU A 214 -9.65 25.06 -7.62
C LEU A 214 -8.66 23.99 -7.23
N VAL A 215 -8.34 23.07 -8.15
CA VAL A 215 -7.37 21.98 -7.90
C VAL A 215 -5.99 22.53 -7.56
N ARG A 216 -5.54 23.58 -8.26
CA ARG A 216 -4.28 24.27 -7.96
C ARG A 216 -4.27 24.84 -6.54
N GLN A 217 -5.35 25.50 -6.14
CA GLN A 217 -5.49 26.05 -4.80
C GLN A 217 -5.48 24.96 -3.72
N LEU A 218 -6.19 23.85 -3.95
CA LEU A 218 -6.21 22.72 -3.02
C LEU A 218 -4.83 22.08 -2.86
N LEU A 219 -4.11 21.83 -3.96
CA LEU A 219 -2.75 21.29 -3.89
C LEU A 219 -1.78 22.23 -3.16
N GLN A 220 -1.92 23.52 -3.35
CA GLN A 220 -1.11 24.51 -2.65
C GLN A 220 -1.39 24.50 -1.14
N GLN A 221 -2.64 24.39 -0.74
CA GLN A 221 -3.02 24.28 0.66
C GLN A 221 -2.51 22.98 1.31
N LEU A 222 -2.59 21.85 0.60
CA LEU A 222 -2.07 20.57 1.08
C LEU A 222 -0.55 20.59 1.26
N ARG A 223 0.20 21.24 0.35
CA ARG A 223 1.66 21.41 0.47
C ARG A 223 2.04 22.28 1.68
N ILE A 224 1.27 23.33 1.99
CA ILE A 224 1.49 24.18 3.15
C ILE A 224 1.17 23.42 4.45
N ALA A 225 0.11 22.60 4.44
CA ALA A 225 -0.31 21.81 5.61
C ALA A 225 0.62 20.61 5.90
N ASN A 226 1.38 20.13 4.91
CA ASN A 226 2.27 18.96 5.05
C ASN A 226 3.65 19.21 4.41
N PRO A 227 4.53 20.02 5.02
CA PRO A 227 5.81 20.43 4.44
C PRO A 227 6.85 19.29 4.30
N LEU A 228 6.57 18.07 4.77
CA LEU A 228 7.52 16.96 4.82
C LEU A 228 7.62 16.13 3.50
N HIS A 229 6.88 16.47 2.46
CA HIS A 229 6.90 15.76 1.17
C HIS A 229 7.49 16.60 0.03
N GLY A 230 8.25 17.62 0.34
CA GLY A 230 8.90 18.50 -0.62
C GLY A 230 10.41 18.36 -0.63
N THR A 231 10.95 17.28 -1.16
CA THR A 231 12.31 17.24 -1.67
C THR A 231 12.25 16.82 -3.13
N ASP A 232 12.20 17.80 -4.00
CA ASP A 232 12.67 17.64 -5.37
C ASP A 232 14.19 17.50 -5.37
N PRO A 233 14.75 16.55 -6.09
CA PRO A 233 16.08 16.71 -6.65
C PRO A 233 15.97 17.37 -8.02
N VAL A 234 16.76 18.39 -8.21
CA VAL A 234 17.18 18.95 -9.48
C VAL A 234 17.67 17.87 -10.44
#